data_10bb6aafa60ba612de37aee78aaa87a7
#
_entry.id   10bb6aafa60ba612de37aee78aaa87a7
#
_cell.length_a   1.000
_cell.length_b   1.000
_cell.length_c   1.000
_cell.angle_alpha   90.00
_cell.angle_beta   90.00
_cell.angle_gamma   90.00
#
_symmetry.space_group_name_H-M   'P 1'
#
loop_
_entity.id
_entity.type
_entity.pdbx_description
1 polymer ?
#
loop_
_entity_poly.entity_id
_entity_poly.type
_entity_poly.pdbx_seq_one_letter_code
_entity_poly.pdbx_strand_id
1 'polypeptide(L)'
;MAEYVFDESMKVVGADRGKMDIIQMDPEEGAAALVSGDVVMACLFGGNSIKAATAVGSRLLTVDEARAAGILGIDITSVTDKFMKENPGMLRTFIEVTHEANDR
;
A
#
# COMPACT_ATOMS: atom_id res chain seq x y z
N MET A 1 -5.77 -2.85 2.83
CA MET A 1 -4.30 -2.80 3.09
C MET A 1 -3.83 -1.43 3.57
N ALA A 2 -4.17 -0.33 2.89
CA ALA A 2 -3.75 1.02 3.32
C ALA A 2 -4.17 1.36 4.75
N GLU A 3 -5.37 1.00 5.16
CA GLU A 3 -5.85 1.23 6.52
C GLU A 3 -5.02 0.47 7.57
N TYR A 4 -4.68 -0.79 7.30
CA TYR A 4 -3.82 -1.58 8.18
C TYR A 4 -2.43 -0.93 8.34
N VAL A 5 -1.80 -0.54 7.23
CA VAL A 5 -0.49 0.12 7.24
C VAL A 5 -0.57 1.45 8.00
N PHE A 6 -1.63 2.22 7.79
CA PHE A 6 -1.86 3.46 8.52
C PHE A 6 -1.98 3.22 10.02
N ASP A 7 -2.83 2.29 10.45
CA ASP A 7 -3.07 2.00 11.86
C ASP A 7 -1.80 1.53 12.58
N GLU A 8 -1.05 0.62 11.96
CA GLU A 8 0.20 0.14 12.53
C GLU A 8 1.27 1.24 12.56
N SER A 9 1.33 2.10 11.54
CA SER A 9 2.24 3.25 11.52
C SER A 9 1.92 4.25 12.64
N MET A 10 0.63 4.50 12.90
CA MET A 10 0.21 5.38 14.00
C MET A 10 0.64 4.84 15.37
N LYS A 11 0.56 3.52 15.56
CA LYS A 11 1.06 2.87 16.79
C LYS A 11 2.56 3.07 16.96
N VAL A 12 3.34 2.93 15.90
CA VAL A 12 4.80 3.09 15.93
C VAL A 12 5.21 4.50 16.32
N VAL A 13 4.54 5.51 15.76
CA VAL A 13 4.84 6.92 16.05
C VAL A 13 4.16 7.46 17.29
N GLY A 14 3.32 6.66 17.95
CA GLY A 14 2.61 7.04 19.18
C GLY A 14 1.47 8.03 18.95
N ALA A 15 0.89 8.07 17.77
CA ALA A 15 -0.23 8.93 17.42
C ALA A 15 -1.57 8.25 17.70
N ASP A 16 -2.53 9.01 18.21
CA ASP A 16 -3.87 8.52 18.53
C ASP A 16 -4.82 8.73 17.34
N ARG A 17 -5.15 7.62 16.65
CA ARG A 17 -6.11 7.62 15.56
C ARG A 17 -7.48 8.20 15.96
N GLY A 18 -7.89 8.00 17.20
CA GLY A 18 -9.17 8.50 17.69
C GLY A 18 -9.29 10.03 17.73
N LYS A 19 -8.17 10.72 17.60
CA LYS A 19 -8.09 12.19 17.53
C LYS A 19 -7.93 12.73 16.12
N MET A 20 -8.03 11.87 15.11
CA MET A 20 -7.85 12.21 13.71
C MET A 20 -9.18 12.15 12.96
N ASP A 21 -9.39 13.08 12.05
CA ASP A 21 -10.46 13.03 11.05
C ASP A 21 -9.94 12.30 9.82
N ILE A 22 -10.44 11.08 9.58
CA ILE A 22 -9.96 10.19 8.55
C ILE A 22 -10.95 10.16 7.40
N ILE A 23 -10.49 10.57 6.23
CA ILE A 23 -11.28 10.64 5.00
C ILE A 23 -10.78 9.59 4.01
N GLN A 24 -11.69 8.78 3.51
CA GLN A 24 -11.40 7.81 2.43
C GLN A 24 -11.37 8.54 1.09
N MET A 25 -10.24 8.37 0.38
CA MET A 25 -10.02 8.95 -0.96
C MET A 25 -9.24 7.97 -1.83
N ASP A 26 -9.38 8.14 -3.14
CA ASP A 26 -8.45 7.49 -4.07
C ASP A 26 -7.03 8.06 -3.91
N PRO A 27 -5.97 7.28 -4.23
CA PRO A 27 -4.60 7.73 -4.03
C PRO A 27 -4.25 9.06 -4.72
N GLU A 28 -4.78 9.29 -5.91
CA GLU A 28 -4.55 10.54 -6.66
C GLU A 28 -5.23 11.73 -5.98
N GLU A 29 -6.46 11.54 -5.50
CA GLU A 29 -7.19 12.56 -4.74
C GLU A 29 -6.50 12.87 -3.41
N GLY A 30 -6.04 11.84 -2.71
CA GLY A 30 -5.30 11.99 -1.46
C GLY A 30 -3.98 12.73 -1.65
N ALA A 31 -3.26 12.46 -2.74
CA ALA A 31 -2.04 13.18 -3.10
C ALA A 31 -2.34 14.66 -3.42
N ALA A 32 -3.40 14.93 -4.19
CA ALA A 32 -3.83 16.29 -4.51
C ALA A 32 -4.24 17.07 -3.26
N ALA A 33 -4.98 16.44 -2.34
CA ALA A 33 -5.39 17.05 -1.07
C ALA A 33 -4.18 17.38 -0.17
N LEU A 34 -3.15 16.53 -0.18
CA LEU A 34 -1.90 16.81 0.54
C LEU A 34 -1.15 18.00 -0.09
N VAL A 35 -1.06 18.03 -1.41
CA VAL A 35 -0.40 19.11 -2.14
C VAL A 35 -1.11 20.45 -1.94
N SER A 36 -2.44 20.46 -1.92
CA SER A 36 -3.25 21.67 -1.67
C SER A 36 -3.28 22.12 -0.21
N GLY A 37 -2.90 21.23 0.73
CA GLY A 37 -2.96 21.49 2.15
C GLY A 37 -4.32 21.21 2.81
N ASP A 38 -5.24 20.60 2.09
CA ASP A 38 -6.57 20.22 2.62
C ASP A 38 -6.46 19.10 3.66
N VAL A 39 -5.42 18.26 3.56
CA VAL A 39 -5.06 17.25 4.56
C VAL A 39 -3.61 17.43 4.98
N VAL A 40 -3.30 17.06 6.21
CA VAL A 40 -1.94 17.16 6.77
C VAL A 40 -1.14 15.88 6.61
N MET A 41 -1.82 14.77 6.34
CA MET A 41 -1.23 13.44 6.18
C MET A 41 -2.04 12.63 5.17
N ALA A 42 -1.36 11.84 4.36
CA ALA A 42 -2.00 10.92 3.42
C ALA A 42 -1.28 9.58 3.41
N CYS A 43 -2.05 8.49 3.40
CA CYS A 43 -1.55 7.14 3.18
C CYS A 43 -1.82 6.76 1.73
N LEU A 44 -0.76 6.66 0.94
CA LEU A 44 -0.85 6.58 -0.52
C LEU A 44 -0.13 5.35 -1.06
N PHE A 45 -0.58 4.91 -2.23
CA PHE A 45 0.11 3.93 -3.04
C PHE A 45 0.09 4.36 -4.52
N GLY A 46 0.95 3.73 -5.33
CA GLY A 46 1.14 4.11 -6.73
C GLY A 46 2.21 5.19 -6.90
N GLY A 47 3.08 4.97 -7.90
CA GLY A 47 4.29 5.78 -8.09
C GLY A 47 4.04 7.27 -8.29
N ASN A 48 3.01 7.62 -9.05
CA ASN A 48 2.68 9.04 -9.34
C ASN A 48 2.18 9.76 -8.07
N SER A 49 1.29 9.13 -7.31
CA SER A 49 0.76 9.69 -6.07
C SER A 49 1.85 9.88 -5.02
N ILE A 50 2.72 8.89 -4.86
CA ILE A 50 3.86 8.97 -3.95
C ILE A 50 4.83 10.07 -4.37
N LYS A 51 5.12 10.19 -5.66
CA LYS A 51 6.00 11.24 -6.20
C LYS A 51 5.44 12.63 -5.93
N ALA A 52 4.15 12.84 -6.18
CA ALA A 52 3.49 14.13 -5.92
C ALA A 52 3.53 14.48 -4.41
N ALA A 53 3.20 13.54 -3.55
CA ALA A 53 3.22 13.73 -2.11
C ALA A 53 4.63 14.02 -1.56
N THR A 54 5.64 13.30 -2.01
CA THR A 54 7.02 13.50 -1.56
C THR A 54 7.68 14.78 -2.06
N ALA A 55 7.11 15.41 -3.08
CA ALA A 55 7.53 16.74 -3.51
C ALA A 55 7.19 17.85 -2.52
N VAL A 56 6.14 17.65 -1.70
CA VAL A 56 5.65 18.66 -0.72
C VAL A 56 5.75 18.21 0.72
N GLY A 57 6.03 16.94 0.96
CA GLY A 57 6.07 16.36 2.30
C GLY A 57 7.19 15.33 2.48
N SER A 58 7.24 14.76 3.66
CA SER A 58 8.20 13.72 4.02
C SER A 58 7.48 12.43 4.39
N ARG A 59 8.14 11.30 4.22
CA ARG A 59 7.64 10.01 4.71
C ARG A 59 7.68 9.99 6.23
N LEU A 60 6.57 9.58 6.84
CA LEU A 60 6.50 9.38 8.28
C LEU A 60 7.37 8.19 8.72
N LEU A 61 7.31 7.11 7.96
CA LEU A 61 8.17 5.93 8.11
C LEU A 61 8.76 5.57 6.73
N THR A 62 10.02 5.23 6.72
CA THR A 62 10.64 4.62 5.55
C THR A 62 10.19 3.17 5.40
N VAL A 63 10.43 2.57 4.24
CA VAL A 63 10.12 1.16 3.99
C VAL A 63 10.87 0.25 4.98
N ASP A 64 12.13 0.59 5.27
CA ASP A 64 12.96 -0.21 6.19
C ASP A 64 12.50 -0.07 7.64
N GLU A 65 12.13 1.12 8.08
CA GLU A 65 11.57 1.35 9.41
C GLU A 65 10.22 0.63 9.59
N ALA A 66 9.35 0.68 8.60
CA ALA A 66 8.08 -0.05 8.61
C ALA A 66 8.31 -1.57 8.67
N ARG A 67 9.24 -2.08 7.87
CA ARG A 67 9.61 -3.50 7.88
C ARG A 67 10.21 -3.93 9.22
N ALA A 68 11.08 -3.13 9.80
CA ALA A 68 11.66 -3.39 11.12
C ALA A 68 10.61 -3.40 12.23
N ALA A 69 9.54 -2.61 12.08
CA ALA A 69 8.39 -2.61 12.99
C ALA A 69 7.38 -3.75 12.73
N GLY A 70 7.65 -4.61 11.74
CA GLY A 70 6.75 -5.73 11.38
C GLY A 70 5.55 -5.32 10.53
N ILE A 71 5.54 -4.12 9.97
CA ILE A 71 4.48 -3.65 9.08
C ILE A 71 4.76 -4.16 7.67
N LEU A 72 4.00 -5.16 7.24
CA LEU A 72 4.17 -5.79 5.93
C LEU A 72 2.92 -5.57 5.08
N GLY A 73 3.11 -4.89 3.95
CA GLY A 73 2.13 -4.87 2.87
C GLY A 73 2.39 -6.05 1.93
N ILE A 74 1.41 -6.91 1.74
CA ILE A 74 1.52 -8.08 0.86
C ILE A 74 0.42 -8.00 -0.19
N ASP A 75 0.82 -8.04 -1.45
CA ASP A 75 -0.11 -8.24 -2.57
C ASP A 75 -0.22 -9.74 -2.85
N ILE A 76 -1.45 -10.23 -2.92
CA ILE A 76 -1.74 -11.64 -3.15
C ILE A 76 -2.60 -11.77 -4.40
N THR A 77 -2.13 -12.55 -5.36
CA THR A 77 -2.95 -12.98 -6.49
C THR A 77 -3.83 -14.14 -6.06
N SER A 78 -5.13 -14.00 -6.23
CA SER A 78 -6.12 -15.02 -5.88
C SER A 78 -6.87 -15.51 -7.10
N VAL A 79 -7.21 -16.79 -7.10
CA VAL A 79 -8.05 -17.41 -8.13
C VAL A 79 -9.22 -18.12 -7.46
N THR A 80 -10.33 -18.32 -8.18
CA THR A 80 -11.43 -19.12 -7.68
C THR A 80 -11.07 -20.61 -7.70
N ASP A 81 -11.66 -21.38 -6.82
CA ASP A 81 -11.52 -22.85 -6.81
C ASP A 81 -11.95 -23.44 -8.14
N LYS A 82 -13.01 -22.90 -8.76
CA LYS A 82 -13.49 -23.29 -10.07
C LYS A 82 -12.40 -23.09 -11.13
N PHE A 83 -11.80 -21.90 -11.22
CA PHE A 83 -10.74 -21.62 -12.18
C PHE A 83 -9.53 -22.56 -12.00
N MET A 84 -9.12 -22.79 -10.75
CA MET A 84 -8.00 -23.69 -10.43
C MET A 84 -8.28 -25.12 -10.90
N LYS A 85 -9.52 -25.62 -10.72
CA LYS A 85 -9.91 -26.97 -11.15
C LYS A 85 -10.05 -27.11 -12.66
N GLU A 86 -10.58 -26.08 -13.34
CA GLU A 86 -10.83 -26.09 -14.77
C GLU A 86 -9.59 -25.73 -15.61
N ASN A 87 -8.66 -24.98 -15.05
CA ASN A 87 -7.48 -24.45 -15.78
C ASN A 87 -6.15 -24.67 -15.02
N PRO A 88 -5.82 -25.89 -14.57
CA PRO A 88 -4.61 -26.12 -13.78
C PRO A 88 -3.32 -25.83 -14.55
N GLY A 89 -3.31 -26.08 -15.87
CA GLY A 89 -2.15 -25.82 -16.71
C GLY A 89 -1.88 -24.32 -16.88
N MET A 90 -2.92 -23.53 -17.07
CA MET A 90 -2.81 -22.07 -17.17
C MET A 90 -2.32 -21.46 -15.86
N LEU A 91 -2.84 -21.92 -14.72
CA LEU A 91 -2.43 -21.47 -13.41
C LEU A 91 -0.96 -21.78 -13.14
N ARG A 92 -0.51 -22.98 -13.51
CA ARG A 92 0.91 -23.36 -13.40
C ARG A 92 1.81 -22.45 -14.21
N THR A 93 1.47 -22.21 -15.48
CA THR A 93 2.22 -21.29 -16.34
C THR A 93 2.28 -19.88 -15.76
N PHE A 94 1.18 -19.38 -15.24
CA PHE A 94 1.15 -18.07 -14.58
C PHE A 94 2.13 -18.00 -13.40
N ILE A 95 2.14 -19.02 -12.54
CA ILE A 95 3.05 -19.09 -11.38
C ILE A 95 4.51 -19.14 -11.84
N GLU A 96 4.83 -19.97 -12.84
CA GLU A 96 6.18 -20.11 -13.38
C GLU A 96 6.68 -18.79 -13.96
N VAL A 97 5.89 -18.12 -14.80
CA VAL A 97 6.24 -16.83 -15.40
C VAL A 97 6.40 -15.74 -14.35
N THR A 98 5.53 -15.72 -13.34
CA THR A 98 5.63 -14.75 -12.24
C THR A 98 6.91 -14.98 -11.43
N HIS A 99 7.25 -16.23 -11.17
CA HIS A 99 8.48 -16.57 -10.46
C HIS A 99 9.72 -16.15 -11.24
N GLU A 100 9.78 -16.46 -12.54
CA GLU A 100 10.87 -16.02 -13.42
C GLU A 100 11.00 -14.48 -13.46
N ALA A 101 9.89 -13.77 -13.50
CA ALA A 101 9.91 -12.30 -13.50
C ALA A 101 10.45 -11.71 -12.19
N ASN A 102 10.17 -12.36 -11.06
CA ASN A 102 10.68 -11.93 -9.75
C ASN A 102 12.18 -12.21 -9.56
N ASP A 103 12.72 -13.21 -10.26
CA ASP A 103 14.14 -13.56 -10.19
C ASP A 103 15.04 -12.65 -11.03
N ARG A 104 14.46 -11.77 -11.79
CA ARG A 104 15.20 -10.76 -12.57
C ARG A 104 15.43 -9.51 -11.75
#